data_e827fb56a4765c69900d40191a7724b6
#
_entry.id   e827fb56a4765c69900d40191a7724b6
#
_cell.length_a   1.000
_cell.length_b   1.000
_cell.length_c   1.000
_cell.angle_alpha   90.00
_cell.angle_beta   90.00
_cell.angle_gamma   90.00
#
_symmetry.space_group_name_H-M   'P 1'
#
loop_
_entity.id
_entity.type
_entity.pdbx_description
1 polymer ?
#
loop_
_entity_poly.entity_id
_entity_poly.type
_entity_poly.pdbx_seq_one_letter_code
_entity_poly.pdbx_strand_id
1 'polypeptide(L)'
;EHGWDDNGVFNFEGGCYAKVINLDKDSEPDIYNAIKRNALLENVTLDENGKIDFADKSVTENTRVSYPINHIQNIVRPISSAPAAKNVIFLSADAFGVLPPVSVLTPEQTKYYFLSGFTAKLAGTERGITEPTPTFSACFGQAFLELHPTKYAEELVKKMEKSGAKAYLVNTGWNGTGKRISIKDTRGIIDAILNGDINNVPTKKIPYFDFEVPTVLNGVDTGILDPRDTYADASQWEEKAKDLAGRFIKNFKKYEGNEHGKALVSAGPQL
;
A
#
# COMPACT_ATOMS: atom_id res chain seq x y z
N GLU A 1 11.52 -5.06 -6.98
CA GLU A 1 11.74 -5.86 -5.76
C GLU A 1 13.08 -5.54 -5.13
N HIS A 2 13.18 -5.69 -3.79
CA HIS A 2 14.37 -5.34 -3.01
C HIS A 2 14.63 -6.45 -1.99
N GLY A 3 15.89 -6.65 -1.66
CA GLY A 3 16.30 -7.42 -0.50
C GLY A 3 16.71 -6.51 0.66
N TRP A 4 16.72 -7.07 1.85
CA TRP A 4 17.19 -6.39 3.06
C TRP A 4 18.11 -7.33 3.83
N ASP A 5 19.40 -7.03 3.84
CA ASP A 5 20.44 -7.76 4.58
C ASP A 5 20.89 -7.01 5.84
N ASP A 6 22.01 -7.40 6.42
CA ASP A 6 22.54 -6.75 7.62
C ASP A 6 23.22 -5.40 7.36
N ASN A 7 23.54 -5.09 6.11
CA ASN A 7 24.19 -3.84 5.71
C ASN A 7 23.18 -2.79 5.21
N GLY A 8 21.97 -3.19 4.88
CA GLY A 8 20.92 -2.30 4.38
C GLY A 8 20.01 -2.97 3.37
N VAL A 9 19.39 -2.16 2.52
CA VAL A 9 18.54 -2.62 1.45
C VAL A 9 19.28 -2.64 0.11
N PHE A 10 18.96 -3.58 -0.75
CA PHE A 10 19.54 -3.66 -2.09
C PHE A 10 18.46 -3.92 -3.13
N ASN A 11 18.68 -3.38 -4.33
CA ASN A 11 17.78 -3.50 -5.46
C ASN A 11 18.34 -4.50 -6.47
N PHE A 12 17.49 -5.39 -7.00
CA PHE A 12 17.83 -6.31 -8.10
C PHE A 12 16.89 -6.19 -9.30
N GLU A 13 16.09 -5.11 -9.35
CA GLU A 13 15.28 -4.76 -10.52
C GLU A 13 15.98 -3.74 -11.41
N GLY A 14 15.93 -3.97 -12.72
CA GLY A 14 16.57 -3.10 -13.71
C GLY A 14 15.65 -2.01 -14.28
N GLY A 15 14.39 -1.97 -13.91
CA GLY A 15 13.40 -1.07 -14.51
C GLY A 15 12.14 -0.88 -13.67
N CYS A 16 11.23 -0.14 -14.25
CA CYS A 16 9.90 0.13 -13.69
C CYS A 16 8.82 -0.34 -14.67
N TYR A 17 7.68 -0.75 -14.10
CA TYR A 17 6.47 -1.08 -14.86
C TYR A 17 5.30 -0.31 -14.24
N ALA A 18 4.94 0.82 -14.85
CA ALA A 18 4.02 1.80 -14.31
C ALA A 18 2.70 1.84 -15.06
N LYS A 19 1.61 2.20 -14.36
CA LYS A 19 0.35 2.60 -14.99
C LYS A 19 0.50 4.00 -15.60
N VAL A 20 -0.14 4.22 -16.77
CA VAL A 20 -0.13 5.50 -17.46
C VAL A 20 -1.53 6.00 -17.78
N ILE A 21 -2.53 5.59 -17.00
CA ILE A 21 -3.93 6.00 -17.15
C ILE A 21 -4.04 7.51 -16.93
N ASN A 22 -4.47 8.24 -17.98
CA ASN A 22 -4.55 9.71 -17.96
C ASN A 22 -3.23 10.37 -17.50
N LEU A 23 -2.09 9.81 -17.88
CA LEU A 23 -0.79 10.34 -17.48
C LEU A 23 -0.61 11.76 -17.96
N ASP A 24 -0.26 12.64 -17.03
CA ASP A 24 -0.06 14.07 -17.26
C ASP A 24 1.32 14.49 -16.77
N LYS A 25 1.96 15.38 -17.54
CA LYS A 25 3.33 15.83 -17.28
C LYS A 25 3.49 16.60 -15.98
N ASP A 26 2.47 17.36 -15.59
CA ASP A 26 2.55 18.24 -14.42
C ASP A 26 2.24 17.47 -13.13
N SER A 27 1.35 16.47 -13.21
CA SER A 27 0.99 15.63 -12.06
C SER A 27 1.98 14.50 -11.80
N GLU A 28 2.57 13.89 -12.85
CA GLU A 28 3.48 12.73 -12.76
C GLU A 28 4.74 12.95 -13.66
N PRO A 29 5.56 13.97 -13.38
CA PRO A 29 6.67 14.35 -14.25
C PRO A 29 7.73 13.26 -14.41
N ASP A 30 8.02 12.48 -13.36
CA ASP A 30 9.04 11.44 -13.41
C ASP A 30 8.67 10.31 -14.37
N ILE A 31 7.44 9.82 -14.30
CA ILE A 31 6.95 8.77 -15.20
C ILE A 31 6.84 9.31 -16.62
N TYR A 32 6.27 10.51 -16.78
CA TYR A 32 6.12 11.13 -18.11
C TYR A 32 7.45 11.31 -18.82
N ASN A 33 8.46 11.83 -18.15
CA ASN A 33 9.79 12.07 -18.70
C ASN A 33 10.62 10.78 -18.89
N ALA A 34 10.24 9.68 -18.23
CA ALA A 34 10.87 8.37 -18.44
C ALA A 34 10.42 7.70 -19.74
N ILE A 35 9.30 8.16 -20.35
CA ILE A 35 8.79 7.65 -21.62
C ILE A 35 9.57 8.26 -22.77
N LYS A 36 10.64 7.61 -23.15
CA LYS A 36 11.55 7.97 -24.23
C LYS A 36 12.06 6.72 -24.92
N ARG A 37 12.99 6.85 -25.86
CA ARG A 37 13.57 5.69 -26.56
C ARG A 37 13.96 4.59 -25.57
N ASN A 38 13.63 3.34 -25.91
CA ASN A 38 13.78 2.12 -25.11
C ASN A 38 12.73 1.96 -23.97
N ALA A 39 11.70 2.80 -23.89
CA ALA A 39 10.50 2.48 -23.13
C ALA A 39 9.55 1.63 -23.98
N LEU A 40 8.87 0.68 -23.33
CA LEU A 40 7.85 -0.17 -23.95
C LEU A 40 6.48 0.25 -23.46
N LEU A 41 5.59 0.57 -24.40
CA LEU A 41 4.19 0.90 -24.12
C LEU A 41 3.31 -0.34 -24.30
N GLU A 42 2.35 -0.51 -23.40
CA GLU A 42 1.39 -1.61 -23.43
C GLU A 42 -0.03 -1.05 -23.40
N ASN A 43 -0.85 -1.47 -24.37
CA ASN A 43 -2.25 -1.03 -24.56
C ASN A 43 -2.43 0.48 -24.77
N VAL A 44 -1.38 1.19 -25.13
CA VAL A 44 -1.37 2.64 -25.39
C VAL A 44 -1.55 2.88 -26.87
N THR A 45 -2.40 3.82 -27.25
CA THR A 45 -2.63 4.22 -28.64
C THR A 45 -1.81 5.47 -29.00
N LEU A 46 -1.59 5.63 -30.31
CA LEU A 46 -0.93 6.80 -30.88
C LEU A 46 -1.90 7.50 -31.82
N ASP A 47 -1.85 8.82 -31.86
CA ASP A 47 -2.57 9.59 -32.85
C ASP A 47 -1.89 9.51 -34.25
N GLU A 48 -2.49 10.17 -35.24
CA GLU A 48 -1.99 10.20 -36.63
C GLU A 48 -0.58 10.75 -36.76
N ASN A 49 -0.11 11.52 -35.78
CA ASN A 49 1.22 12.13 -35.73
C ASN A 49 2.21 11.30 -34.89
N GLY A 50 1.79 10.14 -34.40
CA GLY A 50 2.59 9.29 -33.53
C GLY A 50 2.71 9.80 -32.09
N LYS A 51 1.82 10.72 -31.68
CA LYS A 51 1.75 11.21 -30.28
C LYS A 51 0.90 10.25 -29.45
N ILE A 52 1.36 9.99 -28.24
CA ILE A 52 0.67 9.10 -27.30
C ILE A 52 -0.61 9.80 -26.77
N ASP A 53 -1.72 9.06 -26.79
CA ASP A 53 -2.95 9.46 -26.10
C ASP A 53 -3.14 8.59 -24.84
N PHE A 54 -2.78 9.14 -23.68
CA PHE A 54 -2.94 8.47 -22.38
C PHE A 54 -4.39 8.45 -21.86
N ALA A 55 -5.30 9.17 -22.50
CA ALA A 55 -6.71 9.19 -22.15
C ALA A 55 -7.53 8.15 -22.93
N ASP A 56 -7.00 7.64 -24.04
CA ASP A 56 -7.67 6.66 -24.87
C ASP A 56 -7.79 5.31 -24.15
N LYS A 57 -9.01 4.81 -24.07
CA LYS A 57 -9.38 3.55 -23.41
C LYS A 57 -9.95 2.53 -24.42
N SER A 58 -9.79 2.78 -25.72
CA SER A 58 -10.38 1.95 -26.78
C SER A 58 -9.86 0.51 -26.76
N VAL A 59 -8.61 0.29 -26.36
CA VAL A 59 -8.03 -1.05 -26.16
C VAL A 59 -8.39 -1.60 -24.78
N THR A 60 -8.05 -0.88 -23.71
CA THR A 60 -8.38 -1.19 -22.32
C THR A 60 -8.00 -0.01 -21.42
N GLU A 61 -8.59 0.06 -20.22
CA GLU A 61 -8.18 1.03 -19.19
C GLU A 61 -6.80 0.71 -18.58
N ASN A 62 -6.31 -0.53 -18.72
CA ASN A 62 -5.04 -0.97 -18.16
C ASN A 62 -3.87 -0.63 -19.09
N THR A 63 -3.61 0.66 -19.28
CA THR A 63 -2.45 1.15 -20.03
C THR A 63 -1.20 1.18 -19.16
N ARG A 64 -0.08 0.74 -19.69
CA ARG A 64 1.19 0.58 -18.97
C ARG A 64 2.38 1.09 -19.78
N VAL A 65 3.45 1.37 -19.05
CA VAL A 65 4.79 1.57 -19.62
C VAL A 65 5.82 0.80 -18.81
N SER A 66 6.77 0.20 -19.50
CA SER A 66 8.00 -0.36 -18.92
C SER A 66 9.20 0.44 -19.41
N TYR A 67 10.08 0.82 -18.51
CA TYR A 67 11.31 1.56 -18.85
C TYR A 67 12.47 1.19 -17.91
N PRO A 68 13.73 1.31 -18.39
CA PRO A 68 14.90 1.13 -17.55
C PRO A 68 14.92 2.10 -16.37
N ILE A 69 15.37 1.64 -15.20
CA ILE A 69 15.36 2.45 -13.96
C ILE A 69 16.13 3.77 -14.10
N ASN A 70 17.19 3.79 -14.91
CA ASN A 70 18.00 4.98 -15.15
C ASN A 70 17.35 6.03 -16.06
N HIS A 71 16.14 5.77 -16.58
CA HIS A 71 15.33 6.79 -17.24
C HIS A 71 14.79 7.82 -16.22
N ILE A 72 14.60 7.42 -14.97
CA ILE A 72 14.25 8.32 -13.86
C ILE A 72 15.50 9.09 -13.43
N GLN A 73 15.39 10.42 -13.35
CA GLN A 73 16.52 11.27 -12.96
C GLN A 73 16.78 11.25 -11.47
N ASN A 74 15.72 11.26 -10.66
CA ASN A 74 15.75 11.32 -9.21
C ASN A 74 15.77 9.92 -8.58
N ILE A 75 16.85 9.16 -8.80
CA ILE A 75 17.05 7.83 -8.20
C ILE A 75 18.23 7.82 -7.25
N VAL A 76 18.20 6.89 -6.28
CA VAL A 76 19.34 6.65 -5.40
C VAL A 76 20.55 6.14 -6.20
N ARG A 77 21.72 6.68 -5.91
CA ARG A 77 22.98 6.26 -6.53
C ARG A 77 24.00 5.90 -5.44
N PRO A 78 24.67 4.74 -5.49
CA PRO A 78 24.48 3.69 -6.51
C PRO A 78 23.06 3.09 -6.46
N ILE A 79 22.54 2.68 -7.59
CA ILE A 79 21.17 2.13 -7.72
C ILE A 79 21.02 0.82 -6.95
N SER A 80 22.12 0.13 -6.71
CA SER A 80 22.15 -1.23 -6.16
C SER A 80 21.94 -1.32 -4.65
N SER A 81 22.16 -0.26 -3.88
CA SER A 81 22.09 -0.35 -2.42
C SER A 81 21.79 0.98 -1.73
N ALA A 82 21.20 0.89 -0.54
CA ALA A 82 20.96 2.00 0.36
C ALA A 82 21.08 1.51 1.83
N PRO A 83 21.23 2.42 2.81
CA PRO A 83 21.19 2.06 4.22
C PRO A 83 19.90 1.32 4.60
N ALA A 84 19.89 0.72 5.81
CA ALA A 84 18.68 0.07 6.34
C ALA A 84 17.47 1.02 6.34
N ALA A 85 16.30 0.49 6.01
CA ALA A 85 15.07 1.25 5.98
C ALA A 85 14.75 1.82 7.38
N LYS A 86 14.24 3.05 7.42
CA LYS A 86 13.76 3.71 8.65
C LYS A 86 12.24 3.60 8.79
N ASN A 87 11.54 3.47 7.68
CA ASN A 87 10.09 3.35 7.63
C ASN A 87 9.71 2.20 6.71
N VAL A 88 8.77 1.38 7.14
CA VAL A 88 8.15 0.31 6.35
C VAL A 88 6.69 0.67 6.15
N ILE A 89 6.26 0.78 4.91
CA ILE A 89 4.90 1.19 4.55
C ILE A 89 4.23 0.03 3.83
N PHE A 90 3.17 -0.51 4.43
CA PHE A 90 2.28 -1.45 3.77
C PHE A 90 1.20 -0.66 3.03
N LEU A 91 1.23 -0.72 1.70
CA LEU A 91 0.20 -0.12 0.88
C LEU A 91 -0.99 -1.07 0.77
N SER A 92 -2.15 -0.58 1.17
CA SER A 92 -3.42 -1.29 1.07
C SER A 92 -4.41 -0.46 0.23
N ALA A 93 -5.45 -1.11 -0.27
CA ALA A 93 -6.60 -0.44 -0.87
C ALA A 93 -7.87 -1.10 -0.32
N ASP A 94 -8.50 -0.47 0.65
CA ASP A 94 -9.75 -0.95 1.23
C ASP A 94 -10.94 -0.51 0.38
N ALA A 95 -11.69 -1.46 -0.15
CA ALA A 95 -12.91 -1.20 -0.91
C ALA A 95 -14.17 -1.05 -0.03
N PHE A 96 -14.07 -1.32 1.27
CA PHE A 96 -15.21 -1.26 2.20
C PHE A 96 -15.40 0.13 2.83
N GLY A 97 -14.35 0.95 2.82
CA GLY A 97 -14.35 2.25 3.48
C GLY A 97 -14.20 2.17 5.00
N VAL A 98 -13.53 1.15 5.50
CA VAL A 98 -13.37 0.84 6.92
C VAL A 98 -12.03 1.28 7.48
N LEU A 99 -10.95 0.99 6.72
CA LEU A 99 -9.60 1.23 7.21
C LEU A 99 -9.24 2.72 7.20
N PRO A 100 -8.55 3.20 8.25
CA PRO A 100 -8.00 4.56 8.26
C PRO A 100 -7.04 4.79 7.09
N PRO A 101 -6.86 6.03 6.63
CA PRO A 101 -5.88 6.34 5.59
C PRO A 101 -4.44 6.04 6.03
N VAL A 102 -4.17 6.09 7.34
CA VAL A 102 -2.90 5.66 7.91
C VAL A 102 -3.08 5.09 9.31
N SER A 103 -2.33 4.04 9.62
CA SER A 103 -2.24 3.45 10.96
C SER A 103 -0.78 3.20 11.32
N VAL A 104 -0.40 3.53 12.56
CA VAL A 104 0.90 3.16 13.13
C VAL A 104 0.77 1.74 13.68
N LEU A 105 1.67 0.85 13.32
CA LEU A 105 1.60 -0.56 13.68
C LEU A 105 2.58 -0.90 14.81
N THR A 106 2.12 -1.71 15.77
CA THR A 106 3.01 -2.40 16.71
C THR A 106 3.81 -3.50 15.97
N PRO A 107 4.89 -4.03 16.56
CA PRO A 107 5.62 -5.17 15.96
C PRO A 107 4.73 -6.37 15.67
N GLU A 108 3.81 -6.71 16.58
CA GLU A 108 2.87 -7.83 16.42
C GLU A 108 1.84 -7.54 15.32
N GLN A 109 1.29 -6.33 15.29
CA GLN A 109 0.41 -5.89 14.20
C GLN A 109 1.16 -5.88 12.87
N THR A 110 2.41 -5.47 12.84
CA THR A 110 3.25 -5.52 11.64
C THR A 110 3.30 -6.94 11.08
N LYS A 111 3.59 -7.94 11.91
CA LYS A 111 3.58 -9.36 11.48
C LYS A 111 2.20 -9.79 11.00
N TYR A 112 1.14 -9.49 11.75
CA TYR A 112 -0.23 -9.91 11.43
C TYR A 112 -0.71 -9.34 10.09
N TYR A 113 -0.55 -8.02 9.89
CA TYR A 113 -1.02 -7.36 8.67
C TYR A 113 -0.11 -7.63 7.47
N PHE A 114 1.18 -7.86 7.67
CA PHE A 114 2.08 -8.35 6.64
C PHE A 114 1.66 -9.77 6.17
N LEU A 115 1.41 -10.69 7.11
CA LEU A 115 0.91 -12.02 6.79
C LEU A 115 -0.45 -12.00 6.08
N SER A 116 -1.31 -11.07 6.45
CA SER A 116 -2.62 -10.91 5.81
C SER A 116 -2.50 -10.38 4.39
N GLY A 117 -1.62 -9.40 4.15
CA GLY A 117 -1.38 -8.81 2.83
C GLY A 117 -2.66 -8.31 2.17
N PHE A 118 -3.49 -7.56 2.93
CA PHE A 118 -4.81 -7.13 2.49
C PHE A 118 -4.75 -5.97 1.51
N THR A 119 -5.44 -6.12 0.39
CA THR A 119 -5.67 -5.05 -0.60
C THR A 119 -6.93 -5.33 -1.39
N ALA A 120 -7.23 -4.50 -2.39
CA ALA A 120 -8.29 -4.76 -3.35
C ALA A 120 -7.72 -4.87 -4.76
N LYS A 121 -8.21 -5.84 -5.53
CA LYS A 121 -8.07 -5.86 -6.98
C LYS A 121 -8.94 -4.76 -7.54
N LEU A 122 -8.35 -3.89 -8.34
CA LEU A 122 -9.06 -2.76 -8.94
C LEU A 122 -9.79 -3.20 -10.22
N ALA A 123 -10.95 -2.61 -10.47
CA ALA A 123 -11.67 -2.79 -11.72
C ALA A 123 -10.78 -2.46 -12.93
N GLY A 124 -10.89 -3.25 -14.00
CA GLY A 124 -10.15 -3.06 -15.25
C GLY A 124 -8.65 -3.42 -15.20
N THR A 125 -8.10 -3.82 -14.04
CA THR A 125 -6.68 -4.19 -13.92
C THR A 125 -6.41 -5.69 -14.09
N GLU A 126 -7.43 -6.51 -13.93
CA GLU A 126 -7.40 -7.96 -14.19
C GLU A 126 -8.65 -8.36 -15.00
N ARG A 127 -8.49 -9.34 -15.87
CA ARG A 127 -9.60 -9.84 -16.69
C ARG A 127 -10.72 -10.38 -15.80
N GLY A 128 -11.94 -9.88 -16.00
CA GLY A 128 -13.13 -10.31 -15.24
C GLY A 128 -13.36 -9.57 -13.92
N ILE A 129 -12.49 -8.64 -13.53
CA ILE A 129 -12.70 -7.77 -12.37
C ILE A 129 -13.37 -6.49 -12.83
N THR A 130 -14.65 -6.34 -12.52
CA THR A 130 -15.49 -5.18 -12.88
C THR A 130 -15.67 -4.20 -11.73
N GLU A 131 -15.47 -4.67 -10.49
CA GLU A 131 -15.57 -3.87 -9.27
C GLU A 131 -14.39 -4.15 -8.33
N PRO A 132 -14.02 -3.21 -7.44
CA PRO A 132 -12.97 -3.44 -6.46
C PRO A 132 -13.29 -4.66 -5.58
N THR A 133 -12.42 -5.66 -5.61
CA THR A 133 -12.61 -6.93 -4.91
C THR A 133 -11.52 -7.11 -3.86
N PRO A 134 -11.88 -7.33 -2.58
CA PRO A 134 -10.90 -7.55 -1.53
C PRO A 134 -10.09 -8.82 -1.78
N THR A 135 -8.79 -8.77 -1.52
CA THR A 135 -7.89 -9.89 -1.66
C THR A 135 -6.89 -9.94 -0.52
N PHE A 136 -6.44 -11.14 -0.19
CA PHE A 136 -5.40 -11.40 0.80
C PHE A 136 -4.26 -12.15 0.11
N SER A 137 -3.09 -11.54 0.09
CA SER A 137 -1.87 -12.12 -0.48
C SER A 137 -0.77 -12.11 0.56
N ALA A 138 -0.42 -13.26 1.11
CA ALA A 138 0.57 -13.38 2.17
C ALA A 138 1.83 -12.56 1.84
N CYS A 139 2.27 -11.74 2.80
CA CYS A 139 3.43 -10.86 2.68
C CYS A 139 3.36 -9.91 1.46
N PHE A 140 2.15 -9.59 0.95
CA PHE A 140 1.90 -8.83 -0.28
C PHE A 140 2.53 -9.44 -1.55
N GLY A 141 2.98 -10.69 -1.49
CA GLY A 141 3.70 -11.36 -2.57
C GLY A 141 3.59 -12.88 -2.51
N GLN A 142 2.42 -13.43 -2.17
CA GLN A 142 2.23 -14.87 -1.94
C GLN A 142 2.78 -15.75 -3.08
N ALA A 143 2.66 -15.30 -4.33
CA ALA A 143 3.15 -16.05 -5.48
C ALA A 143 4.68 -16.20 -5.55
N PHE A 144 5.43 -15.44 -4.75
CA PHE A 144 6.89 -15.41 -4.73
C PHE A 144 7.50 -16.05 -3.48
N LEU A 145 6.66 -16.57 -2.56
CA LEU A 145 7.15 -17.10 -1.29
C LEU A 145 7.56 -18.56 -1.45
N GLU A 146 8.81 -18.86 -1.10
CA GLU A 146 9.38 -20.22 -1.10
C GLU A 146 9.28 -20.89 0.29
N LEU A 147 9.28 -20.09 1.36
CA LEU A 147 9.18 -20.56 2.75
C LEU A 147 7.79 -20.28 3.32
N HIS A 148 7.49 -20.86 4.49
CA HIS A 148 6.26 -20.53 5.19
C HIS A 148 6.19 -19.02 5.49
N PRO A 149 5.05 -18.34 5.23
CA PRO A 149 4.93 -16.89 5.32
C PRO A 149 5.39 -16.28 6.65
N THR A 150 5.22 -17.00 7.77
CA THR A 150 5.67 -16.56 9.11
C THR A 150 7.17 -16.30 9.17
N LYS A 151 7.99 -17.01 8.39
CA LYS A 151 9.44 -16.78 8.34
C LYS A 151 9.79 -15.41 7.82
N TYR A 152 9.09 -14.97 6.79
CA TYR A 152 9.27 -13.62 6.22
C TYR A 152 8.81 -12.53 7.20
N ALA A 153 7.69 -12.76 7.91
CA ALA A 153 7.18 -11.81 8.90
C ALA A 153 8.15 -11.66 10.10
N GLU A 154 8.74 -12.76 10.57
CA GLU A 154 9.74 -12.76 11.63
C GLU A 154 11.00 -12.01 11.21
N GLU A 155 11.54 -12.31 10.02
CA GLU A 155 12.74 -11.63 9.50
C GLU A 155 12.51 -10.14 9.27
N LEU A 156 11.33 -9.73 8.76
CA LEU A 156 10.98 -8.33 8.59
C LEU A 156 11.07 -7.59 9.94
N VAL A 157 10.36 -8.07 10.96
CA VAL A 157 10.33 -7.41 12.27
C VAL A 157 11.70 -7.42 12.94
N LYS A 158 12.46 -8.52 12.86
CA LYS A 158 13.83 -8.60 13.34
C LYS A 158 14.76 -7.54 12.70
N LYS A 159 14.64 -7.33 11.37
CA LYS A 159 15.37 -6.27 10.66
C LYS A 159 14.92 -4.89 11.10
N MET A 160 13.62 -4.70 11.31
CA MET A 160 13.06 -3.43 11.79
C MET A 160 13.55 -3.11 13.21
N GLU A 161 13.54 -4.06 14.12
CA GLU A 161 14.05 -3.89 15.50
C GLU A 161 15.52 -3.50 15.48
N LYS A 162 16.35 -4.19 14.67
CA LYS A 162 17.77 -3.90 14.54
C LYS A 162 18.06 -2.49 14.00
N SER A 163 17.22 -2.00 13.07
CA SER A 163 17.38 -0.69 12.43
C SER A 163 16.64 0.45 13.13
N GLY A 164 15.74 0.13 14.06
CA GLY A 164 14.81 1.09 14.67
C GLY A 164 13.71 1.54 13.73
N ALA A 165 13.44 0.79 12.64
CA ALA A 165 12.40 1.11 11.68
C ALA A 165 11.01 0.99 12.29
N LYS A 166 10.09 1.86 11.83
CA LYS A 166 8.67 1.83 12.18
C LYS A 166 7.84 1.35 11.00
N ALA A 167 6.71 0.71 11.29
CA ALA A 167 5.78 0.23 10.27
C ALA A 167 4.47 1.00 10.30
N TYR A 168 3.92 1.21 9.11
CA TYR A 168 2.67 1.91 8.87
C TYR A 168 1.83 1.13 7.86
N LEU A 169 0.52 1.08 8.08
CA LEU A 169 -0.44 0.64 7.08
C LEU A 169 -1.07 1.89 6.46
N VAL A 170 -0.85 2.09 5.17
CA VAL A 170 -1.40 3.22 4.41
C VAL A 170 -2.48 2.70 3.47
N ASN A 171 -3.71 3.16 3.69
CA ASN A 171 -4.86 2.82 2.88
C ASN A 171 -5.05 3.83 1.76
N THR A 172 -4.94 3.40 0.52
CA THR A 172 -5.17 4.18 -0.69
C THR A 172 -6.54 3.92 -1.32
N GLY A 173 -7.40 3.18 -0.63
CA GLY A 173 -8.73 2.78 -1.08
C GLY A 173 -9.80 3.84 -0.86
N TRP A 174 -10.98 3.40 -0.50
CA TRP A 174 -12.17 4.23 -0.34
C TRP A 174 -12.43 4.57 1.12
N ASN A 175 -13.24 5.59 1.36
CA ASN A 175 -13.77 5.95 2.66
C ASN A 175 -15.31 5.89 2.67
N GLY A 176 -15.94 6.25 3.78
CA GLY A 176 -17.39 6.18 3.96
C GLY A 176 -18.20 7.06 3.00
N THR A 177 -17.60 8.06 2.37
CA THR A 177 -18.27 8.88 1.34
C THR A 177 -18.41 8.16 0.00
N GLY A 178 -17.87 6.93 -0.15
CA GLY A 178 -17.79 6.23 -1.41
C GLY A 178 -16.73 6.78 -2.37
N LYS A 179 -15.92 7.74 -1.92
CA LYS A 179 -14.80 8.31 -2.70
C LYS A 179 -13.49 7.66 -2.28
N ARG A 180 -12.60 7.53 -3.25
CA ARG A 180 -11.23 7.09 -3.00
C ARG A 180 -10.44 8.18 -2.28
N ILE A 181 -9.58 7.78 -1.34
CA ILE A 181 -8.63 8.68 -0.67
C ILE A 181 -7.76 9.33 -1.75
N SER A 182 -7.62 10.65 -1.69
CA SER A 182 -6.92 11.39 -2.74
C SER A 182 -5.43 11.11 -2.76
N ILE A 183 -4.82 11.21 -3.94
CA ILE A 183 -3.35 11.13 -4.08
C ILE A 183 -2.68 12.25 -3.27
N LYS A 184 -3.30 13.44 -3.20
CA LYS A 184 -2.81 14.56 -2.41
C LYS A 184 -2.72 14.20 -0.92
N ASP A 185 -3.80 13.64 -0.35
CA ASP A 185 -3.81 13.23 1.06
C ASP A 185 -2.83 12.08 1.32
N THR A 186 -2.78 11.10 0.40
CA THR A 186 -1.81 10.00 0.48
C THR A 186 -0.37 10.51 0.49
N ARG A 187 -0.03 11.48 -0.37
CA ARG A 187 1.30 12.11 -0.38
C ARG A 187 1.58 12.87 0.90
N GLY A 188 0.62 13.62 1.42
CA GLY A 188 0.75 14.31 2.72
C GLY A 188 1.01 13.35 3.87
N ILE A 189 0.36 12.17 3.87
CA ILE A 189 0.60 11.10 4.83
C ILE A 189 2.04 10.56 4.69
N ILE A 190 2.49 10.28 3.47
CA ILE A 190 3.85 9.81 3.22
C ILE A 190 4.89 10.84 3.68
N ASP A 191 4.68 12.11 3.39
CA ASP A 191 5.56 13.20 3.84
C ASP A 191 5.62 13.25 5.38
N ALA A 192 4.48 13.13 6.06
CA ALA A 192 4.43 13.09 7.54
C ALA A 192 5.16 11.88 8.12
N ILE A 193 5.14 10.73 7.45
CA ILE A 193 5.92 9.55 7.82
C ILE A 193 7.42 9.81 7.62
N LEU A 194 7.82 10.31 6.46
CA LEU A 194 9.22 10.53 6.11
C LEU A 194 9.89 11.61 6.98
N ASN A 195 9.16 12.66 7.30
CA ASN A 195 9.63 13.75 8.19
C ASN A 195 9.57 13.36 9.67
N GLY A 196 8.87 12.28 10.01
CA GLY A 196 8.66 11.83 11.40
C GLY A 196 7.54 12.57 12.14
N ASP A 197 6.82 13.48 11.49
CA ASP A 197 5.74 14.27 12.08
C ASP A 197 4.63 13.41 12.67
N ILE A 198 4.29 12.31 11.98
CA ILE A 198 3.27 11.35 12.43
C ILE A 198 3.53 10.77 13.83
N ASN A 199 4.78 10.76 14.27
CA ASN A 199 5.16 10.23 15.58
C ASN A 199 5.05 11.26 16.71
N ASN A 200 4.75 12.51 16.38
CA ASN A 200 4.73 13.65 17.31
C ASN A 200 3.33 14.26 17.47
N VAL A 201 2.33 13.65 16.87
CA VAL A 201 0.94 14.13 16.92
C VAL A 201 0.10 13.25 17.87
N PRO A 202 -1.01 13.79 18.43
CA PRO A 202 -1.95 12.98 19.19
C PRO A 202 -2.55 11.86 18.35
N THR A 203 -2.75 10.71 18.97
CA THR A 203 -3.33 9.53 18.35
C THR A 203 -4.59 9.06 19.07
N LYS A 204 -5.38 8.25 18.40
CA LYS A 204 -6.51 7.52 18.98
C LYS A 204 -6.56 6.11 18.41
N LYS A 205 -7.28 5.21 19.08
CA LYS A 205 -7.46 3.83 18.62
C LYS A 205 -8.78 3.66 17.87
N ILE A 206 -8.73 2.84 16.81
CA ILE A 206 -9.91 2.49 16.03
C ILE A 206 -10.49 1.17 16.56
N PRO A 207 -11.79 1.11 16.82
CA PRO A 207 -12.46 -0.10 17.31
C PRO A 207 -12.22 -1.30 16.38
N TYR A 208 -12.30 -2.49 16.94
CA TYR A 208 -12.12 -3.80 16.32
C TYR A 208 -10.68 -4.08 15.84
N PHE A 209 -9.99 -3.12 15.24
CA PHE A 209 -8.64 -3.27 14.67
C PHE A 209 -7.53 -2.85 15.64
N ASP A 210 -7.88 -2.10 16.68
CA ASP A 210 -6.94 -1.50 17.65
C ASP A 210 -5.80 -0.70 16.98
N PHE A 211 -6.05 -0.20 15.77
CA PHE A 211 -5.10 0.64 15.06
C PHE A 211 -4.92 1.98 15.75
N GLU A 212 -3.68 2.36 15.95
CA GLU A 212 -3.31 3.69 16.39
C GLU A 212 -3.27 4.64 15.19
N VAL A 213 -4.14 5.66 15.21
CA VAL A 213 -4.28 6.62 14.11
C VAL A 213 -4.04 8.04 14.59
N PRO A 214 -3.37 8.89 13.79
CA PRO A 214 -3.18 10.29 14.10
C PRO A 214 -4.54 11.02 14.07
N THR A 215 -4.73 11.98 14.97
CA THR A 215 -5.94 12.82 14.97
C THR A 215 -5.78 14.09 14.15
N VAL A 216 -4.54 14.44 13.79
CA VAL A 216 -4.18 15.57 12.93
C VAL A 216 -2.88 15.26 12.20
N LEU A 217 -2.78 15.63 10.93
CA LEU A 217 -1.54 15.63 10.15
C LEU A 217 -1.51 16.88 9.28
N ASN A 218 -0.35 17.55 9.23
CA ASN A 218 -0.18 18.71 8.38
C ASN A 218 -0.31 18.34 6.90
N GLY A 219 -1.08 19.12 6.15
CA GLY A 219 -1.29 18.88 4.71
C GLY A 219 -2.27 17.75 4.35
N VAL A 220 -2.91 17.13 5.35
CA VAL A 220 -3.92 16.08 5.17
C VAL A 220 -5.26 16.56 5.71
N ASP A 221 -6.36 16.24 5.03
CA ASP A 221 -7.70 16.52 5.50
C ASP A 221 -7.96 15.74 6.81
N THR A 222 -8.16 16.49 7.91
CA THR A 222 -8.42 15.89 9.24
C THR A 222 -9.70 15.06 9.24
N GLY A 223 -10.70 15.41 8.43
CA GLY A 223 -11.98 14.72 8.37
C GLY A 223 -11.93 13.29 7.81
N ILE A 224 -10.79 12.88 7.23
CA ILE A 224 -10.63 11.52 6.72
C ILE A 224 -9.80 10.61 7.64
N LEU A 225 -9.08 11.17 8.63
CA LEU A 225 -8.13 10.41 9.45
C LEU A 225 -8.82 9.34 10.29
N ASP A 226 -9.99 9.64 10.84
CA ASP A 226 -10.87 8.63 11.41
C ASP A 226 -11.92 8.21 10.37
N PRO A 227 -11.92 6.97 9.90
CA PRO A 227 -12.87 6.55 8.88
C PRO A 227 -14.34 6.70 9.28
N ARG A 228 -14.65 6.69 10.60
CA ARG A 228 -16.01 6.88 11.12
C ARG A 228 -16.56 8.25 10.79
N ASP A 229 -15.70 9.27 10.76
CA ASP A 229 -16.07 10.66 10.49
C ASP A 229 -16.44 10.88 9.01
N THR A 230 -16.16 9.91 8.14
CA THR A 230 -16.53 9.96 6.71
C THR A 230 -17.93 9.41 6.43
N TYR A 231 -18.60 8.85 7.42
CA TYR A 231 -19.97 8.31 7.31
C TYR A 231 -20.98 9.31 7.86
N ALA A 232 -22.16 9.38 7.22
CA ALA A 232 -23.29 10.14 7.74
C ALA A 232 -23.86 9.52 9.04
N ASP A 233 -23.74 8.19 9.17
CA ASP A 233 -24.12 7.42 10.33
C ASP A 233 -22.99 6.45 10.71
N ALA A 234 -22.42 6.60 11.89
CA ALA A 234 -21.31 5.79 12.38
C ALA A 234 -21.68 4.29 12.52
N SER A 235 -22.96 3.96 12.67
CA SER A 235 -23.42 2.55 12.71
C SER A 235 -23.17 1.82 11.40
N GLN A 236 -23.19 2.52 10.26
CA GLN A 236 -22.84 1.93 8.94
C GLN A 236 -21.36 1.55 8.86
N TRP A 237 -20.48 2.38 9.44
CA TRP A 237 -19.08 2.01 9.55
C TRP A 237 -18.91 0.77 10.42
N GLU A 238 -19.60 0.73 11.56
CA GLU A 238 -19.49 -0.39 12.50
C GLU A 238 -19.87 -1.73 11.89
N GLU A 239 -20.97 -1.77 11.13
CA GLU A 239 -21.41 -2.98 10.41
C GLU A 239 -20.34 -3.46 9.42
N LYS A 240 -19.82 -2.56 8.60
CA LYS A 240 -18.76 -2.87 7.63
C LYS A 240 -17.44 -3.24 8.31
N ALA A 241 -17.12 -2.61 9.44
CA ALA A 241 -15.92 -2.90 10.22
C ALA A 241 -15.95 -4.31 10.79
N LYS A 242 -17.10 -4.76 11.31
CA LYS A 242 -17.29 -6.14 11.77
C LYS A 242 -17.16 -7.15 10.63
N ASP A 243 -17.75 -6.87 9.45
CA ASP A 243 -17.59 -7.74 8.28
C ASP A 243 -16.11 -7.85 7.86
N LEU A 244 -15.41 -6.74 7.72
CA LEU A 244 -14.00 -6.74 7.34
C LEU A 244 -13.13 -7.41 8.41
N ALA A 245 -13.36 -7.14 9.69
CA ALA A 245 -12.68 -7.82 10.79
C ALA A 245 -12.87 -9.34 10.73
N GLY A 246 -14.10 -9.79 10.50
CA GLY A 246 -14.40 -11.21 10.31
C GLY A 246 -13.65 -11.85 9.12
N ARG A 247 -13.47 -11.11 8.04
CA ARG A 247 -12.68 -11.57 6.87
C ARG A 247 -11.19 -11.71 7.21
N PHE A 248 -10.61 -10.77 7.93
CA PHE A 248 -9.24 -10.86 8.42
C PHE A 248 -9.06 -12.09 9.33
N ILE A 249 -9.92 -12.26 10.33
CA ILE A 249 -9.90 -13.41 11.24
C ILE A 249 -10.01 -14.71 10.46
N LYS A 250 -10.97 -14.81 9.54
CA LYS A 250 -11.13 -16.01 8.69
C LYS A 250 -9.90 -16.30 7.85
N ASN A 251 -9.30 -15.27 7.22
CA ASN A 251 -8.08 -15.44 6.43
C ASN A 251 -6.89 -15.88 7.29
N PHE A 252 -6.79 -15.36 8.53
CA PHE A 252 -5.64 -15.61 9.40
C PHE A 252 -5.62 -17.03 9.97
N LYS A 253 -6.76 -17.73 10.04
CA LYS A 253 -6.86 -19.12 10.53
C LYS A 253 -5.86 -20.08 9.91
N LYS A 254 -5.46 -19.87 8.66
CA LYS A 254 -4.45 -20.68 7.96
C LYS A 254 -3.06 -20.64 8.61
N TYR A 255 -2.78 -19.65 9.48
CA TYR A 255 -1.52 -19.50 10.20
C TYR A 255 -1.58 -20.01 11.64
N GLU A 256 -2.78 -20.27 12.19
CA GLU A 256 -2.97 -20.68 13.60
C GLU A 256 -2.42 -22.08 13.92
N GLY A 257 -2.18 -22.92 12.89
CA GLY A 257 -1.50 -24.20 13.03
C GLY A 257 0.01 -24.10 13.30
N ASN A 258 0.58 -22.91 13.17
CA ASN A 258 1.98 -22.61 13.45
C ASN A 258 2.07 -21.79 14.75
N GLU A 259 3.00 -22.13 15.66
CA GLU A 259 3.13 -21.46 16.97
C GLU A 259 3.34 -19.94 16.82
N HIS A 260 4.15 -19.51 15.84
CA HIS A 260 4.37 -18.08 15.57
C HIS A 260 3.10 -17.39 15.07
N GLY A 261 2.32 -18.05 14.22
CA GLY A 261 1.03 -17.53 13.76
C GLY A 261 0.01 -17.46 14.88
N LYS A 262 -0.08 -18.51 15.70
CA LYS A 262 -0.99 -18.57 16.86
C LYS A 262 -0.74 -17.44 17.85
N ALA A 263 0.52 -17.10 18.12
CA ALA A 263 0.90 -16.01 19.01
C ALA A 263 0.44 -14.62 18.51
N LEU A 264 0.13 -14.48 17.23
CA LEU A 264 -0.26 -13.21 16.61
C LEU A 264 -1.78 -12.99 16.56
N VAL A 265 -2.60 -13.97 16.93
CA VAL A 265 -4.08 -13.88 16.83
C VAL A 265 -4.62 -12.64 17.54
N SER A 266 -4.07 -12.31 18.72
CA SER A 266 -4.47 -11.12 19.49
C SER A 266 -4.04 -9.78 18.88
N ALA A 267 -3.12 -9.78 17.92
CA ALA A 267 -2.68 -8.58 17.21
C ALA A 267 -3.56 -8.24 16.00
N GLY A 268 -4.42 -9.16 15.62
CA GLY A 268 -5.43 -8.96 14.60
C GLY A 268 -6.72 -8.34 15.15
N PRO A 269 -7.74 -8.17 14.27
CA PRO A 269 -9.03 -7.66 14.69
C PRO A 269 -9.69 -8.55 15.75
N GLN A 270 -10.43 -7.91 16.67
CA GLN A 270 -11.23 -8.55 17.72
C GLN A 270 -12.70 -8.17 17.55
N LEU A 271 -13.62 -9.14 17.61
CA LEU A 271 -15.08 -8.97 17.48
C LEU A 271 -15.77 -9.19 18.81
#